data_c7d43b4971501e694956cfe1ce3b023e
#
_entry.id   c7d43b4971501e694956cfe1ce3b023e
#
_cell.length_a   1.000
_cell.length_b   1.000
_cell.length_c   1.000
_cell.angle_alpha   90.00
_cell.angle_beta   90.00
_cell.angle_gamma   90.00
#
_symmetry.space_group_name_H-M   'P 1'
#
loop_
_entity.id
_entity.type
_entity.pdbx_description
1 polymer ?
#
loop_
_entity_poly.entity_id
_entity_poly.type
_entity_poly.pdbx_seq_one_letter_code
_entity_poly.pdbx_strand_id
1 'polypeptide(L)' 'APANTVAAPTAEDELLNAMGYDPVHPDILAQQTAWAAADVYARLLEYELDGIVAALPGGRYQRIKA' A
#
# COMPACT_ATOMS: atom_id res chain seq x y z
N ALA A 1 -12.01 -20.34 7.16
CA ALA A 1 -11.91 -20.10 6.74
C ALA A 1 -11.78 -19.70 6.13
N PRO A 2 -11.67 -19.76 6.16
CA PRO A 2 -11.43 -19.34 5.60
C PRO A 2 -11.52 -18.96 4.74
N ALA A 3 -11.64 -18.96 4.65
CA ALA A 3 -11.57 -18.64 3.99
C ALA A 3 -11.79 -17.84 3.41
N ASN A 4 -11.96 -17.65 3.41
CA ASN A 4 -12.13 -16.86 2.88
C ASN A 4 -11.46 -16.12 2.33
N THR A 5 -11.18 -16.08 2.40
CA THR A 5 -10.36 -15.39 2.01
C THR A 5 -9.95 -15.29 0.81
N VAL A 6 -10.03 -15.77 0.38
CA VAL A 6 -9.60 -15.96 -0.53
C VAL A 6 -9.80 -15.49 -1.76
N ALA A 7 -10.58 -15.52 -2.43
CA ALA A 7 -10.76 -15.10 -3.78
C ALA A 7 -10.83 -13.61 -3.92
N ALA A 8 -11.19 -12.92 -2.90
CA ALA A 8 -11.24 -11.49 -2.93
C ALA A 8 -9.83 -10.92 -2.96
N PRO A 9 -9.59 -9.80 -3.64
CA PRO A 9 -8.31 -9.14 -3.56
C PRO A 9 -7.98 -8.84 -2.10
N THR A 10 -6.73 -9.02 -1.74
CA THR A 10 -6.32 -8.70 -0.39
C THR A 10 -6.26 -7.19 -0.22
N ALA A 11 -6.28 -6.75 1.02
CA ALA A 11 -6.07 -5.34 1.31
C ALA A 11 -4.75 -4.85 0.75
N GLU A 12 -3.76 -5.73 0.72
CA GLU A 12 -2.45 -5.39 0.17
C GLU A 12 -2.53 -5.12 -1.31
N ASP A 13 -3.25 -5.96 -2.06
CA ASP A 13 -3.42 -5.76 -3.49
C ASP A 13 -4.15 -4.46 -3.76
N GLU A 14 -5.15 -4.15 -2.95
CA GLU A 14 -5.91 -2.92 -3.11
C GLU A 14 -5.01 -1.70 -2.95
N LEU A 15 -4.17 -1.72 -1.93
CA LEU A 15 -3.27 -0.61 -1.68
C LEU A 15 -2.23 -0.47 -2.79
N LEU A 16 -1.65 -1.58 -3.22
CA LEU A 16 -0.65 -1.55 -4.29
C LEU A 16 -1.27 -1.08 -5.60
N ASN A 17 -2.49 -1.49 -5.88
CA ASN A 17 -3.17 -1.04 -7.09
C ASN A 17 -3.43 0.47 -7.05
N ALA A 18 -3.78 0.99 -5.89
CA ALA A 18 -4.01 2.43 -5.75
C ALA A 18 -2.71 3.21 -5.93
N MET A 19 -1.58 2.63 -5.51
CA MET A 19 -0.30 3.30 -5.66
C MET A 19 0.15 3.41 -7.11
N GLY A 20 -0.10 2.39 -7.91
CA GLY A 20 0.51 2.32 -9.22
C GLY A 20 2.02 2.30 -9.07
N TYR A 21 2.72 2.83 -10.05
CA TYR A 21 4.19 2.89 -10.02
C TYR A 21 4.72 4.32 -9.89
N ASP A 22 3.86 5.27 -9.62
CA ASP A 22 4.23 6.66 -9.42
C ASP A 22 4.38 6.97 -7.95
N PRO A 23 5.22 7.93 -7.57
CA PRO A 23 5.31 8.36 -6.17
C PRO A 23 3.96 8.86 -5.67
N VAL A 24 3.62 8.49 -4.45
CA VAL A 24 2.34 8.89 -3.88
C VAL A 24 2.50 9.09 -2.38
N HIS A 25 1.80 10.07 -1.84
CA HIS A 25 1.80 10.32 -0.42
C HIS A 25 0.79 9.39 0.27
N PRO A 26 1.14 8.85 1.44
CA PRO A 26 0.22 7.95 2.15
C PRO A 26 -1.16 8.54 2.42
N ASP A 27 -1.26 9.85 2.64
CA ASP A 27 -2.55 10.48 2.87
C ASP A 27 -3.47 10.35 1.67
N ILE A 28 -2.90 10.43 0.47
CA ILE A 28 -3.67 10.24 -0.76
C ILE A 28 -4.14 8.79 -0.85
N LEU A 29 -3.28 7.85 -0.48
CA LEU A 29 -3.66 6.44 -0.47
C LEU A 29 -4.81 6.20 0.51
N ALA A 30 -4.75 6.82 1.68
CA ALA A 30 -5.83 6.67 2.65
C ALA A 30 -7.16 7.17 2.09
N GLN A 31 -7.13 8.28 1.36
CA GLN A 31 -8.33 8.81 0.74
C GLN A 31 -8.86 7.89 -0.35
N GLN A 32 -7.98 7.35 -1.17
CA GLN A 32 -8.38 6.53 -2.31
C GLN A 32 -8.88 5.16 -1.90
N THR A 33 -8.36 4.62 -0.80
CA THR A 33 -8.70 3.27 -0.38
C THR A 33 -9.69 3.21 0.77
N ALA A 34 -10.02 4.36 1.34
CA ALA A 34 -10.86 4.44 2.54
C ALA A 34 -10.23 3.76 3.75
N TRP A 35 -8.92 3.55 3.73
CA TRP A 35 -8.21 3.02 4.88
C TRP A 35 -7.89 4.14 5.86
N ALA A 36 -7.77 3.79 7.14
CA ALA A 36 -7.23 4.73 8.10
C ALA A 36 -5.77 5.00 7.78
N ALA A 37 -5.32 6.24 7.98
CA ALA A 37 -3.94 6.61 7.66
C ALA A 37 -2.94 5.74 8.41
N ALA A 38 -3.22 5.42 9.67
CA ALA A 38 -2.31 4.57 10.45
C ALA A 38 -2.14 3.19 9.82
N ASP A 39 -3.21 2.64 9.26
CA ASP A 39 -3.13 1.34 8.60
C ASP A 39 -2.33 1.42 7.31
N VAL A 40 -2.48 2.52 6.57
CA VAL A 40 -1.70 2.73 5.35
C VAL A 40 -0.22 2.79 5.69
N TYR A 41 0.16 3.56 6.69
CA TYR A 41 1.57 3.67 7.08
C TYR A 41 2.13 2.34 7.54
N ALA A 42 1.37 1.59 8.33
CA ALA A 42 1.83 0.29 8.81
C ALA A 42 2.05 -0.68 7.66
N ARG A 43 1.16 -0.68 6.69
CA ARG A 43 1.28 -1.57 5.56
C ARG A 43 2.43 -1.16 4.64
N LEU A 44 2.61 0.14 4.45
CA LEU A 44 3.72 0.62 3.63
C LEU A 44 5.08 0.25 4.25
N LEU A 45 5.17 0.28 5.58
CA LEU A 45 6.39 -0.15 6.24
C LEU A 45 6.69 -1.62 5.94
N GLU A 46 5.68 -2.47 6.00
CA GLU A 46 5.84 -3.87 5.67
C GLU A 46 6.30 -4.06 4.23
N TYR A 47 5.70 -3.32 3.29
CA TYR A 47 6.10 -3.38 1.90
C TYR A 47 7.52 -2.92 1.70
N GLU A 48 7.94 -1.90 2.44
CA GLU A 48 9.31 -1.41 2.35
C GLU A 48 10.29 -2.46 2.80
N LEU A 49 9.99 -3.15 3.90
CA LEU A 49 10.82 -4.22 4.39
C LEU A 49 10.90 -5.39 3.43
N ASP A 50 9.83 -5.62 2.68
CA ASP A 50 9.81 -6.68 1.67
C ASP A 50 10.42 -6.25 0.34
N GLY A 51 10.78 -4.98 0.20
CA GLY A 51 11.36 -4.48 -1.04
C GLY A 51 10.35 -4.23 -2.14
N ILE A 52 9.07 -4.10 -1.80
CA ILE A 52 8.02 -3.86 -2.78
C ILE A 52 7.87 -2.38 -3.06
N VAL A 53 8.06 -1.55 -2.05
CA VAL A 53 7.99 -0.10 -2.20
C VAL A 53 9.24 0.53 -1.62
N ALA A 54 9.53 1.74 -2.06
CA ALA A 54 10.63 2.54 -1.52
C ALA A 54 10.09 3.84 -0.96
N ALA A 55 10.64 4.25 0.17
CA ALA A 55 10.33 5.55 0.74
C ALA A 55 11.15 6.62 0.02
N LEU A 56 10.50 7.70 -0.33
CA LEU A 56 11.12 8.79 -1.07
C LEU A 56 11.16 10.05 -0.22
N PRO A 57 12.04 10.99 -0.57
CA PRO A 57 12.04 12.28 0.10
C PRO A 57 10.68 12.96 0.00
N GLY A 58 10.28 13.66 1.04
CA GLY A 58 9.00 14.35 1.06
C GLY A 58 7.87 13.50 1.59
N GLY A 59 8.17 12.34 2.13
CA GLY A 59 7.15 11.48 2.74
C GLY A 59 6.36 10.67 1.75
N ARG A 60 6.81 10.56 0.51
CA ARG A 60 6.13 9.77 -0.50
C ARG A 60 6.69 8.37 -0.57
N TYR A 61 5.90 7.48 -1.14
CA TYR A 61 6.31 6.10 -1.37
C TYR A 61 6.07 5.76 -2.83
N GLN A 62 6.87 4.86 -3.35
CA GLN A 62 6.75 4.43 -4.74
C GLN A 62 6.87 2.92 -4.81
N ARG A 63 5.96 2.29 -5.54
CA ARG A 63 6.03 0.86 -5.80
C ARG A 63 7.16 0.60 -6.77
N ILE A 64 8.09 -0.29 -6.39
CA ILE A 64 9.27 -0.59 -7.20
C ILE A 64 9.32 -2.03 -7.67
N LYS A 65 8.40 -2.85 -7.20
CA LYS A 65 8.37 -4.26 -7.56
C LYS A 65 6.97 -4.67 -7.95
N ALA A 66 6.88 -5.39 -9.03
CA ALA A 66 5.59 -5.87 -9.54
C ALA A 66 4.94 -6.89 -8.62
#